data_7674a97cd7ce62a07132c752fd18890b
#
_entry.id   7674a97cd7ce62a07132c752fd18890b
#
_cell.length_a   1.000
_cell.length_b   1.000
_cell.length_c   1.000
_cell.angle_alpha   90.00
_cell.angle_beta   90.00
_cell.angle_gamma   90.00
#
_symmetry.space_group_name_H-M   'P 1'
#
loop_
_entity.id
_entity.type
_entity.pdbx_description
1 polymer ?
#
loop_
_entity_poly.entity_id
_entity_poly.type
_entity_poly.pdbx_seq_one_letter_code
_entity_poly.pdbx_strand_id
1 'polypeptide(L)'
;SVLHSEKHAYHIMHKANYLQNCRNKAEEHGVDFIEQIDLSADGRSLTFDSRPPKASKNAMLQHFIGQEVVIDKPVFDISTAILMDFRVDQSEGMHFIYLLPFSPTQALVESTLFTTKVLERAFYTDAIENYLLDHHGASIVDIAHEEQGVIPMGALSPHDPKIPGIGANAGAIRPASGYTFVFIHQQIQRAIEASRQGKPL
;
A
#
# COMPACT_ATOMS: atom_id res chain seq x y z
N SER A 1 9.25 14.67 16.43
CA SER A 1 10.69 14.81 16.08
C SER A 1 10.82 14.85 14.56
N VAL A 2 11.70 15.71 14.07
CA VAL A 2 12.03 15.79 12.62
C VAL A 2 13.28 14.96 12.38
N LEU A 3 13.23 14.08 11.39
CA LEU A 3 14.36 13.27 10.94
C LEU A 3 14.85 13.81 9.60
N HIS A 4 16.14 14.06 9.49
CA HIS A 4 16.80 14.41 8.24
C HIS A 4 17.65 13.26 7.74
N SER A 5 17.60 12.98 6.45
CA SER A 5 18.50 12.02 5.80
C SER A 5 19.09 12.63 4.53
N GLU A 6 20.39 12.86 4.53
CA GLU A 6 21.14 13.31 3.34
C GLU A 6 21.37 12.17 2.34
N LYS A 7 21.35 10.91 2.81
CA LYS A 7 21.69 9.73 2.00
C LYS A 7 20.46 8.97 1.46
N HIS A 8 19.30 9.14 2.09
CA HIS A 8 18.09 8.39 1.77
C HIS A 8 16.91 9.35 1.73
N ALA A 9 16.66 9.94 0.57
CA ALA A 9 15.47 10.75 0.35
C ALA A 9 14.21 9.89 0.41
N TYR A 10 13.14 10.42 0.97
CA TYR A 10 11.81 9.85 0.83
C TYR A 10 11.27 10.20 -0.56
N HIS A 11 10.87 9.19 -1.31
CA HIS A 11 10.34 9.39 -2.65
C HIS A 11 8.86 9.05 -2.70
N ILE A 12 8.08 9.92 -3.31
CA ILE A 12 6.67 9.69 -3.64
C ILE A 12 6.60 9.23 -5.09
N MET A 13 5.86 8.17 -5.33
CA MET A 13 5.71 7.59 -6.65
C MET A 13 4.22 7.50 -7.02
N HIS A 14 3.85 8.11 -8.14
CA HIS A 14 2.50 7.95 -8.67
C HIS A 14 2.27 6.51 -9.13
N LYS A 15 1.44 5.79 -8.39
CA LYS A 15 1.16 4.36 -8.58
C LYS A 15 0.71 4.04 -10.00
N ALA A 16 -0.23 4.81 -10.56
CA ALA A 16 -0.75 4.58 -11.91
C ALA A 16 0.36 4.67 -12.97
N ASN A 17 1.19 5.72 -12.91
CA ASN A 17 2.30 5.92 -13.84
C ASN A 17 3.35 4.80 -13.72
N TYR A 18 3.66 4.41 -12.48
CA TYR A 18 4.60 3.32 -12.23
C TYR A 18 4.10 1.99 -12.81
N LEU A 19 2.85 1.62 -12.52
CA LEU A 19 2.26 0.38 -13.01
C LEU A 19 2.15 0.37 -14.54
N GLN A 20 1.77 1.50 -15.16
CA GLN A 20 1.72 1.60 -16.62
C GLN A 20 3.11 1.43 -17.24
N ASN A 21 4.13 2.05 -16.66
CA ASN A 21 5.51 1.87 -17.14
C ASN A 21 6.01 0.42 -16.97
N CYS A 22 5.65 -0.24 -15.87
CA CYS A 22 5.99 -1.65 -15.67
C CYS A 22 5.27 -2.53 -16.70
N ARG A 23 3.99 -2.26 -16.98
CA ARG A 23 3.21 -2.97 -17.99
C ARG A 23 3.80 -2.83 -19.37
N ASN A 24 4.07 -1.61 -19.82
CA ASN A 24 4.66 -1.33 -21.13
C ASN A 24 5.98 -2.09 -21.31
N LYS A 25 6.86 -2.03 -20.30
CA LYS A 25 8.13 -2.77 -20.33
C LYS A 25 7.94 -4.29 -20.39
N ALA A 26 6.96 -4.82 -19.68
CA ALA A 26 6.67 -6.24 -19.72
C ALA A 26 6.18 -6.66 -21.12
N GLU A 27 5.26 -5.90 -21.72
CA GLU A 27 4.77 -6.12 -23.08
C GLU A 27 5.89 -6.03 -24.12
N GLU A 28 6.80 -5.05 -24.03
CA GLU A 28 8.01 -4.93 -24.87
C GLU A 28 8.91 -6.16 -24.80
N HIS A 29 8.88 -6.91 -23.69
CA HIS A 29 9.64 -8.13 -23.47
C HIS A 29 8.82 -9.42 -23.71
N GLY A 30 7.66 -9.31 -24.35
CA GLY A 30 6.84 -10.43 -24.77
C GLY A 30 5.97 -11.04 -23.67
N VAL A 31 5.62 -10.26 -22.64
CA VAL A 31 4.66 -10.68 -21.62
C VAL A 31 3.24 -10.33 -22.07
N ASP A 32 2.37 -11.32 -22.12
CA ASP A 32 0.95 -11.14 -22.42
C ASP A 32 0.15 -10.93 -21.14
N PHE A 33 -0.73 -9.92 -21.15
CA PHE A 33 -1.70 -9.66 -20.08
C PHE A 33 -3.07 -10.18 -20.53
N ILE A 34 -3.58 -11.21 -19.86
CA ILE A 34 -4.85 -11.84 -20.17
C ILE A 34 -5.82 -11.69 -19.00
N GLU A 35 -7.11 -11.49 -19.28
CA GLU A 35 -8.13 -11.28 -18.24
C GLU A 35 -8.57 -12.58 -17.57
N GLN A 36 -8.54 -13.68 -18.29
CA GLN A 36 -8.96 -14.99 -17.79
C GLN A 36 -7.98 -16.07 -18.21
N ILE A 37 -7.68 -16.99 -17.29
CA ILE A 37 -6.86 -18.16 -17.55
C ILE A 37 -7.62 -19.42 -17.14
N ASP A 38 -7.64 -20.43 -18.00
CA ASP A 38 -8.06 -21.78 -17.62
C ASP A 38 -6.86 -22.53 -17.03
N LEU A 39 -6.86 -22.69 -15.72
CA LEU A 39 -5.81 -23.38 -14.97
C LEU A 39 -5.86 -24.91 -15.17
N SER A 40 -6.89 -25.45 -15.83
CA SER A 40 -7.03 -26.89 -16.11
C SER A 40 -6.22 -27.32 -17.34
N ALA A 41 -5.77 -26.39 -18.16
CA ALA A 41 -5.02 -26.66 -19.38
C ALA A 41 -3.57 -27.04 -19.09
N ASP A 42 -3.25 -28.24 -19.28
CA ASP A 42 -1.98 -28.95 -19.55
C ASP A 42 -0.93 -29.18 -18.45
N GLY A 43 -1.05 -28.69 -17.24
CA GLY A 43 -0.16 -29.03 -16.11
C GLY A 43 1.35 -28.80 -16.33
N ARG A 44 1.76 -28.10 -17.38
CA ARG A 44 3.16 -27.88 -17.76
C ARG A 44 3.66 -26.47 -17.49
N SER A 45 2.77 -25.51 -17.26
CA SER A 45 3.15 -24.14 -16.97
C SER A 45 3.38 -23.93 -15.46
N LEU A 46 4.46 -23.29 -15.11
CA LEU A 46 4.71 -22.84 -13.75
C LEU A 46 3.78 -21.67 -13.43
N THR A 47 2.82 -21.90 -12.55
CA THR A 47 1.79 -20.91 -12.18
C THR A 47 2.02 -20.42 -10.75
N PHE A 48 1.91 -19.11 -10.54
CA PHE A 48 1.98 -18.45 -9.23
C PHE A 48 0.71 -17.66 -8.95
N ASP A 49 0.28 -17.63 -7.69
CA ASP A 49 -0.85 -16.83 -7.23
C ASP A 49 -0.37 -15.55 -6.53
N SER A 50 -0.66 -14.40 -7.11
CA SER A 50 -0.34 -13.08 -6.55
C SER A 50 -1.53 -12.35 -5.94
N ARG A 51 -2.72 -12.97 -5.90
CA ARG A 51 -3.90 -12.36 -5.31
C ARG A 51 -3.67 -12.02 -3.84
N PRO A 52 -4.31 -10.96 -3.29
CA PRO A 52 -4.21 -10.66 -1.87
C PRO A 52 -4.57 -11.89 -1.03
N PRO A 53 -3.76 -12.25 -0.02
CA PRO A 53 -4.03 -13.43 0.79
C PRO A 53 -5.29 -13.24 1.64
N LYS A 54 -5.91 -14.36 2.03
CA LYS A 54 -7.05 -14.33 2.94
C LYS A 54 -6.55 -14.12 4.37
N ALA A 55 -7.12 -13.13 5.05
CA ALA A 55 -6.91 -12.96 6.48
C ALA A 55 -7.56 -14.10 7.26
N SER A 56 -6.91 -14.57 8.32
CA SER A 56 -7.57 -15.45 9.28
C SER A 56 -8.68 -14.68 10.02
N LYS A 57 -9.69 -15.41 10.51
CA LYS A 57 -10.75 -14.82 11.34
C LYS A 57 -10.12 -14.15 12.57
N ASN A 58 -10.44 -12.87 12.80
CA ASN A 58 -9.88 -12.04 13.88
C ASN A 58 -8.38 -11.68 13.70
N ALA A 59 -7.82 -11.78 12.50
CA ALA A 59 -6.49 -11.24 12.25
C ALA A 59 -6.47 -9.73 12.48
N MET A 60 -5.36 -9.22 12.99
CA MET A 60 -5.09 -7.77 12.94
C MET A 60 -5.05 -7.33 11.48
N LEU A 61 -5.69 -6.22 11.19
CA LEU A 61 -5.72 -5.59 9.88
C LEU A 61 -5.08 -4.21 9.98
N GLN A 62 -4.29 -3.84 9.00
CA GLN A 62 -4.02 -2.44 8.68
C GLN A 62 -5.04 -2.04 7.61
N HIS A 63 -5.81 -1.01 7.88
CA HIS A 63 -6.79 -0.51 6.92
C HIS A 63 -6.80 1.01 6.92
N PHE A 64 -7.09 1.58 5.77
CA PHE A 64 -6.94 3.01 5.57
C PHE A 64 -7.88 3.56 4.49
N ILE A 65 -8.10 4.87 4.57
CA ILE A 65 -8.54 5.72 3.46
C ILE A 65 -7.51 6.84 3.32
N GLY A 66 -7.05 7.05 2.10
CA GLY A 66 -6.19 8.16 1.71
C GLY A 66 -6.90 9.07 0.71
N GLN A 67 -6.82 10.36 0.94
CA GLN A 67 -7.39 11.38 0.05
C GLN A 67 -6.29 12.31 -0.46
N GLU A 68 -6.22 12.49 -1.76
CA GLU A 68 -5.45 13.59 -2.36
C GLU A 68 -6.29 14.85 -2.29
N VAL A 69 -6.00 15.66 -1.29
CA VAL A 69 -6.79 16.86 -0.96
C VAL A 69 -6.17 18.13 -1.53
N VAL A 70 -7.04 19.07 -1.92
CA VAL A 70 -6.70 20.46 -2.13
C VAL A 70 -7.31 21.27 -0.98
N ILE A 71 -6.51 22.15 -0.37
CA ILE A 71 -6.89 22.94 0.79
C ILE A 71 -6.92 24.44 0.48
N ASP A 72 -7.65 25.19 1.31
CA ASP A 72 -7.92 26.63 1.16
C ASP A 72 -6.73 27.55 1.45
N LYS A 73 -5.62 26.99 2.03
CA LYS A 73 -4.45 27.79 2.45
C LYS A 73 -3.13 27.08 2.13
N PRO A 74 -2.07 27.83 1.77
CA PRO A 74 -0.75 27.25 1.48
C PRO A 74 0.02 26.96 2.78
N VAL A 75 -0.29 25.84 3.45
CA VAL A 75 0.28 25.48 4.76
C VAL A 75 1.21 24.26 4.74
N PHE A 76 1.25 23.53 3.63
CA PHE A 76 2.11 22.35 3.54
C PHE A 76 3.56 22.73 3.21
N ASP A 77 4.49 22.16 3.99
CA ASP A 77 5.92 22.18 3.66
C ASP A 77 6.24 21.02 2.71
N ILE A 78 6.50 21.33 1.44
CA ILE A 78 6.79 20.34 0.40
C ILE A 78 8.09 19.54 0.62
N SER A 79 8.91 19.98 1.53
CA SER A 79 10.16 19.28 1.90
C SER A 79 9.99 18.27 3.03
N THR A 80 8.80 18.22 3.65
CA THR A 80 8.55 17.43 4.86
C THR A 80 7.38 16.48 4.69
N ALA A 81 7.64 15.17 4.71
CA ALA A 81 6.60 14.15 4.83
C ALA A 81 6.28 13.90 6.32
N ILE A 82 5.01 13.84 6.66
CA ILE A 82 4.55 13.44 8.00
C ILE A 82 4.25 11.94 7.95
N LEU A 83 5.00 11.18 8.75
CA LEU A 83 4.86 9.74 8.86
C LEU A 83 4.32 9.38 10.24
N MET A 84 3.16 8.73 10.30
CA MET A 84 2.56 8.20 11.52
C MET A 84 2.35 9.28 12.61
N ASP A 85 1.56 10.30 12.32
CA ASP A 85 1.15 11.27 13.34
C ASP A 85 -0.02 10.72 14.15
N PHE A 86 0.22 10.43 15.43
CA PHE A 86 -0.76 9.83 16.34
C PHE A 86 -1.65 10.85 17.05
N ARG A 87 -1.61 12.12 16.69
CA ARG A 87 -2.44 13.19 17.28
C ARG A 87 -3.87 13.19 16.72
N VAL A 88 -4.48 12.02 16.71
CA VAL A 88 -5.85 11.74 16.27
C VAL A 88 -6.54 10.84 17.29
N ASP A 89 -7.84 10.65 17.17
CA ASP A 89 -8.60 9.77 18.05
C ASP A 89 -8.07 8.35 18.06
N GLN A 90 -7.82 7.79 19.26
CA GLN A 90 -7.27 6.46 19.50
C GLN A 90 -8.32 5.48 20.08
N SER A 91 -9.61 5.87 20.10
CA SER A 91 -10.67 5.08 20.77
C SER A 91 -10.91 3.70 20.14
N GLU A 92 -10.71 3.58 18.84
CA GLU A 92 -10.97 2.34 18.07
C GLU A 92 -9.72 1.46 17.89
N GLY A 93 -8.53 1.98 18.22
CA GLY A 93 -7.27 1.25 18.06
C GLY A 93 -6.09 2.15 17.78
N MET A 94 -4.99 1.58 17.29
CA MET A 94 -3.83 2.38 16.91
C MET A 94 -4.12 3.11 15.60
N HIS A 95 -4.32 4.42 15.70
CA HIS A 95 -4.71 5.30 14.61
C HIS A 95 -3.67 6.39 14.39
N PHE A 96 -3.34 6.67 13.13
CA PHE A 96 -2.40 7.72 12.76
C PHE A 96 -2.67 8.27 11.36
N ILE A 97 -2.12 9.46 11.10
CA ILE A 97 -2.16 10.11 9.80
C ILE A 97 -0.79 10.05 9.13
N TYR A 98 -0.79 9.73 7.84
CA TYR A 98 0.27 10.11 6.90
C TYR A 98 -0.13 11.40 6.18
N LEU A 99 0.84 12.30 5.93
CA LEU A 99 0.66 13.46 5.07
C LEU A 99 1.86 13.62 4.16
N LEU A 100 1.63 13.52 2.86
CA LEU A 100 2.64 13.60 1.81
C LEU A 100 2.31 14.80 0.91
N PRO A 101 3.00 15.94 1.07
CA PRO A 101 2.69 17.15 0.31
C PRO A 101 3.20 17.06 -1.12
N PHE A 102 2.39 17.52 -2.08
CA PHE A 102 2.74 17.69 -3.49
C PHE A 102 2.98 19.15 -3.84
N SER A 103 2.25 20.04 -3.16
CA SER A 103 2.40 21.48 -3.25
C SER A 103 2.05 22.13 -1.90
N PRO A 104 2.19 23.45 -1.73
CA PRO A 104 1.76 24.11 -0.50
C PRO A 104 0.27 23.97 -0.18
N THR A 105 -0.57 23.62 -1.19
CA THR A 105 -2.03 23.47 -1.05
C THR A 105 -2.56 22.09 -1.40
N GLN A 106 -1.70 21.14 -1.79
CA GLN A 106 -2.13 19.80 -2.20
C GLN A 106 -1.27 18.74 -1.52
N ALA A 107 -1.91 17.72 -0.97
CA ALA A 107 -1.25 16.59 -0.30
C ALA A 107 -2.09 15.31 -0.39
N LEU A 108 -1.42 14.16 -0.36
CA LEU A 108 -2.08 12.93 0.07
C LEU A 108 -2.13 12.92 1.60
N VAL A 109 -3.32 12.79 2.15
CA VAL A 109 -3.57 12.62 3.59
C VAL A 109 -4.27 11.30 3.80
N GLU A 110 -3.65 10.41 4.57
CA GLU A 110 -4.16 9.06 4.79
C GLU A 110 -4.42 8.82 6.28
N SER A 111 -5.64 8.40 6.59
CA SER A 111 -6.06 7.94 7.91
C SER A 111 -5.93 6.43 7.96
N THR A 112 -5.03 5.92 8.82
CA THR A 112 -4.66 4.50 8.91
C THR A 112 -4.88 3.97 10.31
N LEU A 113 -5.53 2.81 10.41
CA LEU A 113 -5.78 2.11 11.66
C LEU A 113 -5.23 0.67 11.65
N PHE A 114 -4.89 0.20 12.85
CA PHE A 114 -4.62 -1.21 13.15
C PHE A 114 -5.68 -1.73 14.11
N THR A 115 -6.65 -2.48 13.57
CA THR A 115 -7.72 -3.12 14.35
C THR A 115 -8.05 -4.49 13.75
N THR A 116 -8.96 -5.22 14.39
CA THR A 116 -9.47 -6.50 13.86
C THR A 116 -10.70 -6.34 12.98
N LYS A 117 -11.21 -5.10 12.83
CA LYS A 117 -12.43 -4.78 12.11
C LYS A 117 -12.26 -3.48 11.34
N VAL A 118 -12.60 -3.49 10.06
CA VAL A 118 -12.66 -2.27 9.25
C VAL A 118 -13.84 -1.43 9.73
N LEU A 119 -13.61 -0.12 9.88
CA LEU A 119 -14.61 0.84 10.34
C LEU A 119 -15.40 1.44 9.17
N GLU A 120 -16.43 2.21 9.49
CA GLU A 120 -17.21 2.95 8.51
C GLU A 120 -16.36 4.07 7.87
N ARG A 121 -16.60 4.33 6.59
CA ARG A 121 -15.83 5.32 5.81
C ARG A 121 -15.74 6.69 6.51
N ALA A 122 -16.84 7.15 7.12
CA ALA A 122 -16.89 8.44 7.81
C ALA A 122 -15.81 8.58 8.88
N PHE A 123 -15.47 7.52 9.62
CA PHE A 123 -14.43 7.57 10.64
C PHE A 123 -13.09 8.07 10.09
N TYR A 124 -12.70 7.57 8.91
CA TYR A 124 -11.41 7.95 8.29
C TYR A 124 -11.47 9.36 7.69
N THR A 125 -12.55 9.68 7.00
CA THR A 125 -12.70 10.99 6.33
C THR A 125 -12.81 12.12 7.33
N ASP A 126 -13.58 11.94 8.41
CA ASP A 126 -13.70 12.91 9.48
C ASP A 126 -12.36 13.11 10.21
N ALA A 127 -11.59 12.03 10.37
CA ALA A 127 -10.24 12.14 10.94
C ALA A 127 -9.30 12.96 10.05
N ILE A 128 -9.36 12.82 8.73
CA ILE A 128 -8.58 13.63 7.79
C ILE A 128 -8.98 15.10 7.87
N GLU A 129 -10.28 15.40 7.82
CA GLU A 129 -10.80 16.77 7.90
C GLU A 129 -10.42 17.44 9.23
N ASN A 130 -10.66 16.76 10.36
CA ASN A 130 -10.34 17.27 11.68
C ASN A 130 -8.83 17.46 11.86
N TYR A 131 -8.00 16.52 11.36
CA TYR A 131 -6.55 16.66 11.42
C TYR A 131 -6.06 17.90 10.69
N LEU A 132 -6.56 18.18 9.49
CA LEU A 132 -6.19 19.35 8.71
C LEU A 132 -6.66 20.64 9.38
N LEU A 133 -7.86 20.65 9.95
CA LEU A 133 -8.40 21.79 10.67
C LEU A 133 -7.59 22.07 11.95
N ASP A 134 -7.38 21.06 12.79
CA ASP A 134 -6.81 21.22 14.12
C ASP A 134 -5.30 21.50 14.09
N HIS A 135 -4.56 20.88 13.15
CA HIS A 135 -3.11 20.96 13.11
C HIS A 135 -2.54 21.90 12.05
N HIS A 136 -3.34 22.21 11.01
CA HIS A 136 -2.92 23.07 9.92
C HIS A 136 -3.82 24.32 9.76
N GLY A 137 -4.97 24.36 10.44
CA GLY A 137 -5.94 25.47 10.34
C GLY A 137 -6.49 25.63 8.92
N ALA A 138 -6.54 24.54 8.14
CA ALA A 138 -6.95 24.53 6.74
C ALA A 138 -8.17 23.64 6.52
N SER A 139 -8.99 24.00 5.55
CA SER A 139 -10.18 23.25 5.15
C SER A 139 -9.99 22.63 3.76
N ILE A 140 -10.54 21.43 3.55
CA ILE A 140 -10.58 20.79 2.25
C ILE A 140 -11.54 21.54 1.34
N VAL A 141 -11.08 21.93 0.15
CA VAL A 141 -11.89 22.56 -0.89
C VAL A 141 -12.16 21.64 -2.07
N ASP A 142 -11.30 20.61 -2.28
CA ASP A 142 -11.49 19.58 -3.30
C ASP A 142 -10.77 18.30 -2.92
N ILE A 143 -11.26 17.15 -3.43
CA ILE A 143 -10.63 15.85 -3.31
C ILE A 143 -10.37 15.33 -4.72
N ALA A 144 -9.11 15.42 -5.17
CA ALA A 144 -8.71 15.02 -6.52
C ALA A 144 -8.70 13.50 -6.72
N HIS A 145 -8.40 12.74 -5.66
CA HIS A 145 -8.36 11.29 -5.69
C HIS A 145 -8.60 10.71 -4.30
N GLU A 146 -9.19 9.52 -4.25
CA GLU A 146 -9.35 8.75 -3.01
C GLU A 146 -8.92 7.30 -3.24
N GLU A 147 -8.20 6.74 -2.29
CA GLU A 147 -7.86 5.33 -2.26
C GLU A 147 -8.18 4.71 -0.90
N GLN A 148 -8.41 3.41 -0.90
CA GLN A 148 -8.63 2.64 0.32
C GLN A 148 -7.95 1.28 0.24
N GLY A 149 -7.62 0.73 1.38
CA GLY A 149 -7.01 -0.59 1.43
C GLY A 149 -7.19 -1.29 2.76
N VAL A 150 -7.07 -2.62 2.68
CA VAL A 150 -7.06 -3.51 3.86
C VAL A 150 -5.91 -4.49 3.69
N ILE A 151 -4.96 -4.44 4.62
CA ILE A 151 -3.76 -5.28 4.62
C ILE A 151 -3.84 -6.22 5.83
N PRO A 152 -3.94 -7.53 5.63
CA PRO A 152 -3.92 -8.47 6.76
C PRO A 152 -2.52 -8.53 7.39
N MET A 153 -2.48 -8.42 8.72
CA MET A 153 -1.27 -8.37 9.54
C MET A 153 -1.18 -9.64 10.38
N GLY A 154 -0.74 -10.74 9.82
CA GLY A 154 -0.65 -11.98 10.59
C GLY A 154 -0.59 -13.21 9.73
N ALA A 155 -1.08 -14.33 10.24
CA ALA A 155 -1.12 -15.58 9.51
C ALA A 155 -2.04 -15.45 8.28
N LEU A 156 -1.50 -15.75 7.13
CA LEU A 156 -2.16 -15.65 5.83
C LEU A 156 -2.53 -17.05 5.35
N SER A 157 -3.68 -17.16 4.69
CA SER A 157 -4.11 -18.39 4.05
C SER A 157 -4.11 -18.23 2.53
N PRO A 158 -3.49 -19.14 1.77
CA PRO A 158 -3.50 -19.10 0.33
C PRO A 158 -4.93 -19.31 -0.20
N HIS A 159 -5.22 -18.78 -1.40
CA HIS A 159 -6.48 -19.03 -2.08
C HIS A 159 -6.61 -20.49 -2.54
N ASP A 160 -5.53 -21.05 -3.07
CA ASP A 160 -5.39 -22.45 -3.43
C ASP A 160 -4.04 -22.97 -2.90
N PRO A 161 -4.03 -23.94 -1.97
CA PRO A 161 -2.80 -24.51 -1.42
C PRO A 161 -1.92 -25.25 -2.46
N LYS A 162 -2.49 -25.59 -3.63
CA LYS A 162 -1.77 -26.28 -4.71
C LYS A 162 -1.01 -25.33 -5.62
N ILE A 163 -1.32 -24.04 -5.60
CA ILE A 163 -0.69 -23.00 -6.41
C ILE A 163 0.26 -22.22 -5.52
N PRO A 164 1.58 -22.23 -5.81
CA PRO A 164 2.53 -21.43 -5.03
C PRO A 164 2.18 -19.95 -5.08
N GLY A 165 2.20 -19.30 -3.92
CA GLY A 165 2.01 -17.86 -3.82
C GLY A 165 3.24 -17.09 -4.30
N ILE A 166 3.03 -15.85 -4.74
CA ILE A 166 4.09 -14.85 -4.99
C ILE A 166 3.66 -13.49 -4.42
N GLY A 167 4.61 -12.65 -4.07
CA GLY A 167 4.34 -11.33 -3.50
C GLY A 167 3.73 -11.44 -2.10
N ALA A 168 2.70 -10.65 -1.83
CA ALA A 168 1.99 -10.66 -0.54
C ALA A 168 1.43 -12.04 -0.17
N ASN A 169 0.94 -12.78 -1.17
CA ASN A 169 0.40 -14.14 -0.98
C ASN A 169 1.46 -15.18 -0.58
N ALA A 170 2.75 -14.85 -0.73
CA ALA A 170 3.89 -15.67 -0.27
C ALA A 170 4.62 -15.05 0.93
N GLY A 171 3.94 -14.19 1.68
CA GLY A 171 4.50 -13.58 2.89
C GLY A 171 5.49 -12.44 2.65
N ALA A 172 5.57 -11.87 1.44
CA ALA A 172 6.37 -10.68 1.18
C ALA A 172 5.73 -9.41 1.79
N ILE A 173 5.14 -9.55 2.97
CA ILE A 173 4.57 -8.48 3.80
C ILE A 173 5.32 -8.48 5.12
N ARG A 174 5.73 -7.31 5.59
CA ARG A 174 6.28 -7.18 6.94
C ARG A 174 5.14 -7.08 7.96
N PRO A 175 4.92 -8.10 8.82
CA PRO A 175 3.75 -8.12 9.71
C PRO A 175 3.67 -6.93 10.65
N ALA A 176 4.80 -6.31 11.00
CA ALA A 176 4.86 -5.19 11.93
C ALA A 176 4.51 -3.82 11.32
N SER A 177 4.47 -3.70 9.99
CA SER A 177 4.28 -2.39 9.33
C SER A 177 3.46 -2.44 8.04
N GLY A 178 3.04 -3.62 7.59
CA GLY A 178 2.37 -3.78 6.29
C GLY A 178 3.24 -3.53 5.06
N TYR A 179 4.52 -3.18 5.24
CA TYR A 179 5.40 -2.80 4.15
C TYR A 179 5.75 -3.99 3.25
N THR A 180 5.52 -3.86 1.96
CA THR A 180 5.62 -4.96 0.99
C THR A 180 6.57 -4.68 -0.16
N PHE A 181 6.69 -3.43 -0.61
CA PHE A 181 7.31 -3.07 -1.88
C PHE A 181 8.73 -3.65 -2.06
N VAL A 182 9.64 -3.38 -1.13
CA VAL A 182 11.03 -3.90 -1.20
C VAL A 182 11.07 -5.42 -1.06
N PHE A 183 10.21 -6.00 -0.22
CA PHE A 183 10.19 -7.45 0.00
C PHE A 183 9.70 -8.21 -1.22
N ILE A 184 8.71 -7.68 -1.95
CA ILE A 184 8.26 -8.26 -3.21
C ILE A 184 9.39 -8.25 -4.24
N HIS A 185 10.10 -7.13 -4.39
CA HIS A 185 11.23 -7.03 -5.30
C HIS A 185 12.35 -8.02 -4.95
N GLN A 186 12.71 -8.14 -3.68
CA GLN A 186 13.71 -9.11 -3.22
C GLN A 186 13.28 -10.55 -3.46
N GLN A 187 12.01 -10.88 -3.24
CA GLN A 187 11.47 -12.20 -3.50
C GLN A 187 11.57 -12.55 -5.00
N ILE A 188 11.17 -11.64 -5.88
CA ILE A 188 11.22 -11.84 -7.33
C ILE A 188 12.67 -11.99 -7.80
N GLN A 189 13.59 -11.16 -7.31
CA GLN A 189 15.01 -11.30 -7.66
C GLN A 189 15.57 -12.65 -7.28
N ARG A 190 15.26 -13.16 -6.07
CA ARG A 190 15.68 -14.49 -5.63
C ARG A 190 15.08 -15.60 -6.50
N ALA A 191 13.80 -15.48 -6.87
CA ALA A 191 13.15 -16.45 -7.73
C ALA A 191 13.79 -16.50 -9.13
N ILE A 192 14.09 -15.35 -9.73
CA ILE A 192 14.79 -15.27 -11.02
C ILE A 192 16.18 -15.90 -10.92
N GLU A 193 16.92 -15.61 -9.86
CA GLU A 193 18.26 -16.17 -9.68
C GLU A 193 18.22 -17.68 -9.47
N ALA A 194 17.30 -18.20 -8.66
CA ALA A 194 17.10 -19.63 -8.47
C ALA A 194 16.76 -20.32 -9.80
N SER A 195 15.85 -19.76 -10.58
CA SER A 195 15.50 -20.27 -11.91
C SER A 195 16.71 -20.33 -12.85
N ARG A 196 17.54 -19.28 -12.89
CA ARG A 196 18.77 -19.25 -13.70
C ARG A 196 19.78 -20.31 -13.29
N GLN A 197 19.77 -20.71 -12.04
CA GLN A 197 20.65 -21.73 -11.47
C GLN A 197 20.06 -23.15 -11.53
N GLY A 198 18.85 -23.31 -12.10
CA GLY A 198 18.11 -24.58 -12.11
C GLY A 198 17.70 -25.07 -10.72
N LYS A 199 17.64 -24.18 -9.74
CA LYS A 199 17.19 -24.49 -8.36
C LYS A 199 15.67 -24.43 -8.26
N PRO A 200 15.06 -25.19 -7.32
CA PRO A 200 13.64 -25.05 -7.04
C PRO A 200 13.30 -23.62 -6.58
N LEU A 201 12.13 -23.14 -7.00
CA LEU A 201 11.59 -21.83 -6.64
C LEU A 201 10.86 -21.88 -5.29
#